data_3cae660a80675e7a5f147af8af609714
#
_entry.id   3cae660a80675e7a5f147af8af609714
#
_cell.length_a   1.000
_cell.length_b   1.000
_cell.length_c   1.000
_cell.angle_alpha   90.00
_cell.angle_beta   90.00
_cell.angle_gamma   90.00
#
_symmetry.space_group_name_H-M   'P 1'
#
loop_
_entity.id
_entity.type
_entity.pdbx_description
1 polymer ?
#
loop_
_entity_poly.entity_id
_entity_poly.type
_entity_poly.pdbx_seq_one_letter_code
_entity_poly.pdbx_strand_id
1 'polypeptide(L)'
;MVKLKVGMMRLSGSIKFAVAGVVFLLVGYFTLQIFEIKIDANLGSIFARSQAEVDVKPTKLLKYKCSLAMPCPENHFAFKMASGAANVVGPKICVEDKIIMSGVKNNVGRGMNIAIVDGKFGNVLDTKVFDLWNGDVKPFIDFLKTLKDGTIVFMATYDDSATKLNDEARKLVGDLGSSSISSLAFRDNWIFVGAKGIQSKSPFEQHIKNNKNTNKYEGWPEVLEMEGCIPQKRD
;
A
#
# COMPACT_ATOMS: atom_id res chain seq x y z
N MET A 1 74.99 6.64 -41.13
CA MET A 1 73.68 6.92 -40.50
C MET A 1 72.60 6.13 -41.29
N VAL A 2 72.19 4.99 -40.78
CA VAL A 2 71.16 4.17 -41.41
C VAL A 2 69.82 4.56 -40.74
N LYS A 3 68.89 5.14 -41.52
CA LYS A 3 67.53 5.45 -41.05
C LYS A 3 66.66 4.20 -41.25
N LEU A 4 66.31 3.55 -40.15
CA LEU A 4 65.26 2.53 -40.16
C LEU A 4 63.89 3.22 -40.42
N LYS A 5 63.29 2.91 -41.53
CA LYS A 5 61.89 3.27 -41.87
C LYS A 5 60.97 2.20 -41.25
N VAL A 6 60.34 2.50 -40.15
CA VAL A 6 59.27 1.65 -39.59
C VAL A 6 58.05 1.83 -40.47
N GLY A 7 57.81 0.82 -41.30
CA GLY A 7 56.58 0.74 -42.12
C GLY A 7 55.37 0.45 -41.25
N MET A 8 54.50 1.42 -41.09
CA MET A 8 53.22 1.26 -40.41
C MET A 8 52.28 0.48 -41.31
N MET A 9 52.15 -0.84 -41.07
CA MET A 9 51.22 -1.70 -41.79
C MET A 9 49.78 -1.19 -41.50
N ARG A 10 49.07 -0.67 -42.49
CA ARG A 10 47.64 -0.38 -42.41
C ARG A 10 46.89 -1.72 -42.44
N LEU A 11 46.48 -2.18 -41.24
CA LEU A 11 45.57 -3.31 -41.13
C LEU A 11 44.23 -2.97 -41.86
N SER A 12 43.74 -3.91 -42.66
CA SER A 12 42.44 -3.76 -43.32
C SER A 12 41.33 -3.59 -42.28
N GLY A 13 40.25 -2.90 -42.64
CA GLY A 13 39.15 -2.60 -41.72
C GLY A 13 38.60 -3.86 -41.00
N SER A 14 38.51 -4.97 -41.72
CA SER A 14 38.06 -6.27 -41.20
C SER A 14 38.94 -6.82 -40.07
N ILE A 15 40.26 -6.64 -40.15
CA ILE A 15 41.19 -7.09 -39.07
C ILE A 15 41.06 -6.22 -37.85
N LYS A 16 40.79 -4.92 -37.99
CA LYS A 16 40.57 -4.02 -36.87
C LYS A 16 39.32 -4.40 -36.08
N PHE A 17 38.22 -4.73 -36.76
CA PHE A 17 36.99 -5.19 -36.11
C PHE A 17 37.17 -6.55 -35.44
N ALA A 18 37.90 -7.48 -36.05
CA ALA A 18 38.22 -8.76 -35.44
C ALA A 18 39.04 -8.61 -34.14
N VAL A 19 40.08 -7.78 -34.17
CA VAL A 19 40.92 -7.50 -32.98
C VAL A 19 40.12 -6.79 -31.90
N ALA A 20 39.28 -5.80 -32.24
CA ALA A 20 38.40 -5.13 -31.28
C ALA A 20 37.42 -6.11 -30.63
N GLY A 21 36.82 -7.02 -31.40
CA GLY A 21 35.93 -8.06 -30.87
C GLY A 21 36.63 -9.00 -29.89
N VAL A 22 37.84 -9.47 -30.21
CA VAL A 22 38.63 -10.32 -29.29
C VAL A 22 38.99 -9.58 -28.01
N VAL A 23 39.40 -8.33 -28.09
CA VAL A 23 39.68 -7.50 -26.90
C VAL A 23 38.46 -7.32 -26.04
N PHE A 24 37.29 -7.09 -26.65
CA PHE A 24 36.02 -6.94 -25.90
C PHE A 24 35.63 -8.23 -25.15
N LEU A 25 35.81 -9.39 -25.81
CA LEU A 25 35.55 -10.68 -25.20
C LEU A 25 36.52 -10.98 -24.04
N LEU A 26 37.79 -10.66 -24.20
CA LEU A 26 38.79 -10.84 -23.14
C LEU A 26 38.51 -9.93 -21.94
N VAL A 27 38.17 -8.67 -22.18
CA VAL A 27 37.78 -7.74 -21.09
C VAL A 27 36.53 -8.22 -20.37
N GLY A 28 35.52 -8.69 -21.13
CA GLY A 28 34.30 -9.27 -20.55
C GLY A 28 34.60 -10.51 -19.69
N TYR A 29 35.44 -11.42 -20.19
CA TYR A 29 35.87 -12.61 -19.46
C TYR A 29 36.62 -12.25 -18.16
N PHE A 30 37.57 -11.34 -18.20
CA PHE A 30 38.32 -10.91 -17.02
C PHE A 30 37.45 -10.15 -16.01
N THR A 31 36.49 -9.34 -16.49
CA THR A 31 35.54 -8.69 -15.58
C THR A 31 34.63 -9.68 -14.85
N LEU A 32 34.15 -10.72 -15.53
CA LEU A 32 33.37 -11.79 -14.91
C LEU A 32 34.20 -12.56 -13.87
N GLN A 33 35.45 -12.91 -14.17
CA GLN A 33 36.38 -13.59 -13.25
C GLN A 33 36.63 -12.75 -11.99
N ILE A 34 36.84 -11.44 -12.14
CA ILE A 34 37.05 -10.53 -11.00
C ILE A 34 35.76 -10.39 -10.17
N PHE A 35 34.61 -10.42 -10.84
CA PHE A 35 33.31 -10.32 -10.18
C PHE A 35 33.00 -11.60 -9.38
N GLU A 36 33.24 -12.78 -9.94
CA GLU A 36 33.10 -14.06 -9.23
C GLU A 36 34.03 -14.14 -8.01
N ILE A 37 35.32 -13.77 -8.14
CA ILE A 37 36.26 -13.75 -7.02
C ILE A 37 35.81 -12.79 -5.92
N LYS A 38 35.25 -11.62 -6.27
CA LYS A 38 34.73 -10.68 -5.25
C LYS A 38 33.46 -11.19 -4.56
N ILE A 39 32.60 -11.91 -5.28
CA ILE A 39 31.40 -12.52 -4.70
C ILE A 39 31.78 -13.63 -3.76
N ASP A 40 32.70 -14.53 -4.13
CA ASP A 40 33.13 -15.63 -3.27
C ASP A 40 33.85 -15.14 -2.00
N ALA A 41 34.66 -14.08 -2.11
CA ALA A 41 35.33 -13.49 -0.95
C ALA A 41 34.34 -12.82 0.03
N ASN A 42 33.29 -12.17 -0.49
CA ASN A 42 32.23 -11.58 0.34
C ASN A 42 31.30 -12.63 0.95
N LEU A 43 30.92 -13.66 0.19
CA LEU A 43 30.11 -14.78 0.70
C LEU A 43 30.88 -15.57 1.75
N GLY A 44 32.15 -15.88 1.54
CA GLY A 44 32.99 -16.58 2.51
C GLY A 44 33.12 -15.85 3.84
N SER A 45 33.23 -14.51 3.84
CA SER A 45 33.30 -13.71 5.07
C SER A 45 31.95 -13.64 5.81
N ILE A 46 30.83 -13.68 5.09
CA ILE A 46 29.49 -13.71 5.66
C ILE A 46 29.21 -15.09 6.29
N PHE A 47 29.60 -16.17 5.63
CA PHE A 47 29.42 -17.53 6.18
C PHE A 47 30.39 -17.87 7.31
N ALA A 48 31.63 -17.37 7.29
CA ALA A 48 32.58 -17.56 8.39
C ALA A 48 32.21 -16.83 9.70
N ARG A 49 31.39 -15.74 9.59
CA ARG A 49 30.87 -15.00 10.74
C ARG A 49 29.58 -15.61 11.31
N SER A 50 28.98 -16.56 10.62
CA SER A 50 27.72 -17.23 10.97
C SER A 50 27.92 -18.52 11.79
N GLN A 51 29.17 -18.95 12.06
CA GLN A 51 29.45 -20.13 12.88
C GLN A 51 29.75 -19.84 14.36
N ALA A 52 29.40 -18.62 14.84
CA ALA A 52 29.15 -18.49 16.27
C ALA A 52 27.70 -18.96 16.48
N GLU A 53 27.54 -20.20 16.81
CA GLU A 53 26.28 -20.84 17.20
C GLU A 53 25.58 -20.03 18.29
N VAL A 54 24.64 -19.18 17.85
CA VAL A 54 23.45 -18.90 18.66
C VAL A 54 22.35 -19.72 18.01
N ASP A 55 22.01 -20.81 18.65
CA ASP A 55 20.86 -21.67 18.32
C ASP A 55 19.57 -20.83 18.53
N VAL A 56 19.36 -19.81 17.69
CA VAL A 56 18.10 -19.08 17.60
C VAL A 56 17.19 -19.97 16.79
N LYS A 57 16.54 -20.89 17.50
CA LYS A 57 15.33 -21.56 17.02
C LYS A 57 14.47 -20.48 16.35
N PRO A 58 14.12 -20.61 15.06
CA PRO A 58 13.32 -19.60 14.40
C PRO A 58 12.03 -19.45 15.17
N THR A 59 11.90 -18.38 15.93
CA THR A 59 10.64 -18.05 16.61
C THR A 59 9.65 -17.81 15.49
N LYS A 60 8.76 -18.78 15.25
CA LYS A 60 7.64 -18.64 14.32
C LYS A 60 6.88 -17.42 14.78
N LEU A 61 7.07 -16.28 14.12
CA LEU A 61 6.31 -15.08 14.41
C LEU A 61 4.84 -15.45 14.33
N LEU A 62 4.18 -15.46 15.49
CA LEU A 62 2.75 -15.69 15.59
C LEU A 62 2.08 -14.57 14.78
N LYS A 63 1.54 -14.93 13.63
CA LYS A 63 0.74 -14.00 12.83
C LYS A 63 -0.67 -13.98 13.41
N TYR A 64 -1.03 -12.87 13.99
CA TYR A 64 -2.41 -12.62 14.42
C TYR A 64 -3.27 -12.21 13.22
N LYS A 65 -4.61 -12.23 13.40
CA LYS A 65 -5.57 -11.86 12.36
C LYS A 65 -5.22 -10.52 11.72
N CYS A 66 -5.35 -10.41 10.41
CA CYS A 66 -4.94 -9.27 9.58
C CYS A 66 -3.46 -8.88 9.74
N SER A 67 -2.60 -9.81 10.20
CA SER A 67 -1.18 -9.58 10.49
C SER A 67 -0.93 -8.48 11.54
N LEU A 68 -1.81 -8.34 12.52
CA LEU A 68 -1.61 -7.45 13.66
C LEU A 68 -0.39 -7.89 14.48
N ALA A 69 0.21 -6.94 15.18
CA ALA A 69 1.34 -7.21 16.09
C ALA A 69 0.92 -7.97 17.36
N MET A 70 -0.34 -7.81 17.78
CA MET A 70 -0.93 -8.45 18.97
C MET A 70 -2.33 -8.97 18.65
N PRO A 71 -2.83 -10.01 19.39
CA PRO A 71 -4.18 -10.47 19.21
C PRO A 71 -5.19 -9.45 19.74
N CYS A 72 -6.36 -9.39 19.13
CA CYS A 72 -7.46 -8.62 19.69
C CYS A 72 -8.01 -9.28 20.97
N PRO A 73 -8.56 -8.46 21.90
CA PRO A 73 -9.30 -8.98 23.04
C PRO A 73 -10.51 -9.82 22.59
N GLU A 74 -11.03 -10.63 23.50
CA GLU A 74 -12.29 -11.34 23.26
C GLU A 74 -13.42 -10.38 22.89
N ASN A 75 -14.33 -10.83 22.06
CA ASN A 75 -15.45 -10.04 21.54
C ASN A 75 -15.03 -8.76 20.79
N HIS A 76 -13.88 -8.81 20.10
CA HIS A 76 -13.44 -7.76 19.20
C HIS A 76 -13.09 -8.36 17.83
N PHE A 77 -13.34 -7.58 16.78
CA PHE A 77 -12.93 -7.90 15.42
C PHE A 77 -11.57 -7.25 15.12
N ALA A 78 -10.62 -8.05 14.67
CA ALA A 78 -9.35 -7.55 14.17
C ALA A 78 -9.54 -6.90 12.80
N PHE A 79 -8.94 -5.73 12.59
CA PHE A 79 -8.89 -5.11 11.28
C PHE A 79 -7.53 -4.49 10.98
N LYS A 80 -7.24 -4.41 9.68
CA LYS A 80 -6.15 -3.59 9.12
C LYS A 80 -6.61 -3.03 7.81
N MET A 81 -6.38 -1.73 7.60
CA MET A 81 -6.74 -1.05 6.37
C MET A 81 -5.67 -0.06 5.93
N ALA A 82 -5.63 0.19 4.63
CA ALA A 82 -4.80 1.22 4.02
C ALA A 82 -5.62 2.02 3.01
N SER A 83 -5.34 3.31 2.89
CA SER A 83 -5.88 4.15 1.83
C SER A 83 -5.29 3.78 0.46
N GLY A 84 -5.81 4.37 -0.59
CA GLY A 84 -5.12 4.37 -1.88
C GLY A 84 -3.80 5.13 -1.83
N ALA A 85 -2.86 4.75 -2.71
CA ALA A 85 -1.61 5.47 -2.97
C ALA A 85 -1.75 6.24 -4.27
N ALA A 86 -1.89 7.56 -4.18
CA ALA A 86 -2.16 8.43 -5.32
C ALA A 86 -3.35 7.90 -6.16
N ASN A 87 -3.18 7.82 -7.48
CA ASN A 87 -4.13 7.20 -8.42
C ASN A 87 -3.61 5.87 -8.99
N VAL A 88 -2.67 5.21 -8.31
CA VAL A 88 -1.93 4.04 -8.81
C VAL A 88 -2.31 2.77 -8.07
N VAL A 89 -2.33 2.80 -6.73
CA VAL A 89 -2.64 1.62 -5.92
C VAL A 89 -3.92 1.86 -5.15
N GLY A 90 -4.90 0.99 -5.34
CA GLY A 90 -6.16 1.06 -4.62
C GLY A 90 -6.03 0.68 -3.14
N PRO A 91 -7.02 1.07 -2.31
CA PRO A 91 -7.03 0.76 -0.90
C PRO A 91 -7.09 -0.74 -0.61
N LYS A 92 -6.73 -1.10 0.63
CA LYS A 92 -6.81 -2.48 1.10
C LYS A 92 -7.52 -2.51 2.46
N ILE A 93 -8.48 -3.42 2.62
CA ILE A 93 -9.21 -3.60 3.89
C ILE A 93 -9.22 -5.09 4.23
N CYS A 94 -8.72 -5.40 5.44
CA CYS A 94 -8.76 -6.72 6.05
C CYS A 94 -9.62 -6.68 7.30
N VAL A 95 -10.50 -7.66 7.49
CA VAL A 95 -11.30 -7.87 8.70
C VAL A 95 -11.30 -9.35 9.03
N GLU A 96 -11.01 -9.71 10.28
CA GLU A 96 -11.01 -11.10 10.76
C GLU A 96 -10.18 -12.05 9.87
N ASP A 97 -8.97 -11.58 9.48
CA ASP A 97 -8.02 -12.26 8.60
C ASP A 97 -8.49 -12.46 7.14
N LYS A 98 -9.61 -11.84 6.76
CA LYS A 98 -10.12 -11.86 5.39
C LYS A 98 -9.87 -10.53 4.72
N ILE A 99 -9.18 -10.53 3.57
CA ILE A 99 -9.10 -9.37 2.69
C ILE A 99 -10.48 -9.18 2.06
N ILE A 100 -11.17 -8.09 2.41
CA ILE A 100 -12.53 -7.80 1.92
C ILE A 100 -12.53 -6.82 0.75
N MET A 101 -11.56 -5.88 0.70
CA MET A 101 -11.33 -5.00 -0.45
C MET A 101 -9.84 -4.94 -0.80
N SER A 102 -9.51 -4.98 -2.08
CA SER A 102 -8.14 -4.78 -2.58
C SER A 102 -8.11 -4.72 -4.11
N GLY A 103 -7.01 -4.20 -4.69
CA GLY A 103 -6.76 -4.26 -6.13
C GLY A 103 -6.73 -5.69 -6.67
N VAL A 104 -6.20 -6.66 -5.90
CA VAL A 104 -6.17 -8.08 -6.29
C VAL A 104 -7.59 -8.67 -6.43
N LYS A 105 -8.53 -8.23 -5.58
CA LYS A 105 -9.95 -8.64 -5.68
C LYS A 105 -10.71 -7.89 -6.77
N ASN A 106 -10.09 -6.88 -7.37
CA ASN A 106 -10.71 -6.03 -8.39
C ASN A 106 -12.04 -5.40 -7.93
N ASN A 107 -12.13 -5.02 -6.66
CA ASN A 107 -13.32 -4.41 -6.04
C ASN A 107 -13.01 -3.06 -5.38
N VAL A 108 -11.99 -2.38 -5.85
CA VAL A 108 -11.61 -1.02 -5.47
C VAL A 108 -11.58 -0.12 -6.70
N GLY A 109 -11.80 1.17 -6.52
CA GLY A 109 -11.82 2.14 -7.61
C GLY A 109 -11.69 3.56 -7.11
N ARG A 110 -11.49 4.50 -8.04
CA ARG A 110 -11.35 5.92 -7.75
C ARG A 110 -12.54 6.45 -6.95
N GLY A 111 -12.24 7.27 -5.96
CA GLY A 111 -13.21 7.86 -5.06
C GLY A 111 -13.29 7.16 -3.72
N MET A 112 -14.48 7.09 -3.13
CA MET A 112 -14.72 6.50 -1.83
C MET A 112 -14.95 4.99 -1.94
N ASN A 113 -14.09 4.22 -1.30
CA ASN A 113 -14.18 2.76 -1.21
C ASN A 113 -14.76 2.39 0.15
N ILE A 114 -15.82 1.59 0.17
CA ILE A 114 -16.58 1.27 1.38
C ILE A 114 -16.76 -0.23 1.51
N ALA A 115 -16.51 -0.74 2.71
CA ALA A 115 -16.94 -2.07 3.12
C ALA A 115 -17.86 -1.96 4.34
N ILE A 116 -18.94 -2.72 4.36
CA ILE A 116 -19.85 -2.82 5.49
C ILE A 116 -19.86 -4.22 6.07
N VAL A 117 -19.83 -4.27 7.41
CA VAL A 117 -19.69 -5.50 8.19
C VAL A 117 -20.76 -5.53 9.28
N ASP A 118 -21.33 -6.70 9.51
CA ASP A 118 -22.24 -6.93 10.62
C ASP A 118 -21.50 -6.77 11.94
N GLY A 119 -21.95 -5.85 12.78
CA GLY A 119 -21.29 -5.52 14.05
C GLY A 119 -21.42 -6.60 15.12
N LYS A 120 -22.31 -7.58 14.96
CA LYS A 120 -22.52 -8.67 15.91
C LYS A 120 -21.67 -9.91 15.56
N PHE A 121 -21.63 -10.26 14.28
CA PHE A 121 -20.99 -11.49 13.81
C PHE A 121 -19.72 -11.30 12.99
N GLY A 122 -19.41 -10.07 12.57
CA GLY A 122 -18.24 -9.76 11.75
C GLY A 122 -18.34 -10.19 10.28
N ASN A 123 -19.53 -10.57 9.83
CA ASN A 123 -19.76 -10.98 8.44
C ASN A 123 -19.73 -9.76 7.52
N VAL A 124 -19.06 -9.87 6.39
CA VAL A 124 -19.07 -8.85 5.33
C VAL A 124 -20.46 -8.83 4.70
N LEU A 125 -21.12 -7.68 4.75
CA LEU A 125 -22.46 -7.48 4.19
C LEU A 125 -22.39 -7.00 2.75
N ASP A 126 -21.52 -6.02 2.44
CA ASP A 126 -21.33 -5.50 1.09
C ASP A 126 -20.01 -4.73 0.95
N THR A 127 -19.58 -4.51 -0.31
CA THR A 127 -18.49 -3.60 -0.66
C THR A 127 -18.90 -2.73 -1.84
N LYS A 128 -18.67 -1.42 -1.76
CA LYS A 128 -19.04 -0.43 -2.78
C LYS A 128 -17.90 0.52 -3.09
N VAL A 129 -17.93 1.03 -4.30
CA VAL A 129 -17.04 2.11 -4.75
C VAL A 129 -17.92 3.22 -5.31
N PHE A 130 -17.65 4.46 -4.87
CA PHE A 130 -18.35 5.66 -5.37
C PHE A 130 -17.31 6.63 -5.93
N ASP A 131 -17.40 6.90 -7.25
CA ASP A 131 -16.56 7.92 -7.89
C ASP A 131 -17.04 9.31 -7.47
N LEU A 132 -16.39 9.89 -6.47
CA LEU A 132 -16.70 11.22 -5.95
C LEU A 132 -15.85 12.33 -6.58
N TRP A 133 -15.09 12.00 -7.63
CA TRP A 133 -14.40 13.01 -8.45
C TRP A 133 -15.25 13.42 -9.65
N ASN A 134 -15.76 12.48 -10.43
CA ASN A 134 -16.49 12.74 -11.67
C ASN A 134 -17.91 12.15 -11.70
N GLY A 135 -18.23 11.26 -10.75
CA GLY A 135 -19.54 10.64 -10.62
C GLY A 135 -20.57 11.52 -9.93
N ASP A 136 -21.77 10.95 -9.73
CA ASP A 136 -22.84 11.56 -8.95
C ASP A 136 -22.72 11.16 -7.48
N VAL A 137 -22.94 12.10 -6.57
CA VAL A 137 -22.94 11.85 -5.12
C VAL A 137 -24.22 11.15 -4.63
N LYS A 138 -25.30 11.22 -5.40
CA LYS A 138 -26.61 10.67 -4.99
C LYS A 138 -26.56 9.17 -4.67
N PRO A 139 -25.94 8.28 -5.47
CA PRO A 139 -25.82 6.87 -5.12
C PRO A 139 -25.09 6.62 -3.79
N PHE A 140 -24.09 7.45 -3.45
CA PHE A 140 -23.40 7.38 -2.17
C PHE A 140 -24.31 7.75 -1.00
N ILE A 141 -25.07 8.85 -1.12
CA ILE A 141 -26.05 9.30 -0.13
C ILE A 141 -27.13 8.23 0.06
N ASP A 142 -27.69 7.73 -1.03
CA ASP A 142 -28.75 6.71 -0.99
C ASP A 142 -28.22 5.43 -0.28
N PHE A 143 -27.01 5.00 -0.58
CA PHE A 143 -26.39 3.86 0.10
C PHE A 143 -26.22 4.10 1.60
N LEU A 144 -25.71 5.26 2.03
CA LEU A 144 -25.55 5.58 3.46
C LEU A 144 -26.87 5.57 4.22
N LYS A 145 -27.96 5.96 3.58
CA LYS A 145 -29.32 5.93 4.17
C LYS A 145 -29.87 4.51 4.37
N THR A 146 -29.36 3.51 3.63
CA THR A 146 -29.80 2.11 3.79
C THR A 146 -29.14 1.39 4.96
N LEU A 147 -28.10 1.97 5.55
CA LEU A 147 -27.33 1.35 6.64
C LEU A 147 -28.22 1.14 7.87
N LYS A 148 -28.20 -0.08 8.41
CA LYS A 148 -28.92 -0.47 9.62
C LYS A 148 -28.06 -0.23 10.87
N ASP A 149 -28.70 0.05 11.99
CA ASP A 149 -28.01 0.22 13.27
C ASP A 149 -27.17 -1.00 13.64
N GLY A 150 -25.95 -0.72 14.08
CA GLY A 150 -24.95 -1.75 14.39
C GLY A 150 -24.12 -2.23 13.22
N THR A 151 -24.36 -1.70 11.98
CA THR A 151 -23.43 -1.94 10.87
C THR A 151 -22.14 -1.18 11.08
N ILE A 152 -21.00 -1.90 11.04
CA ILE A 152 -19.65 -1.31 11.03
C ILE A 152 -19.32 -0.91 9.60
N VAL A 153 -18.76 0.28 9.42
CA VAL A 153 -18.46 0.86 8.11
C VAL A 153 -16.97 1.19 8.03
N PHE A 154 -16.29 0.63 7.05
CA PHE A 154 -14.91 0.95 6.68
C PHE A 154 -14.93 1.83 5.46
N MET A 155 -14.25 2.97 5.49
CA MET A 155 -14.13 3.89 4.35
C MET A 155 -12.66 4.21 4.09
N ALA A 156 -12.26 4.18 2.82
CA ALA A 156 -10.91 4.52 2.39
C ALA A 156 -10.92 5.31 1.08
N THR A 157 -10.16 6.39 1.05
CA THR A 157 -10.00 7.23 -0.14
C THR A 157 -9.06 6.60 -1.15
N TYR A 158 -9.30 6.87 -2.42
CA TYR A 158 -8.42 6.55 -3.54
C TYR A 158 -8.52 7.64 -4.61
N ASP A 159 -7.38 8.23 -4.99
CA ASP A 159 -7.26 9.38 -5.89
C ASP A 159 -8.00 10.63 -5.29
N ASP A 160 -9.18 10.95 -5.73
CA ASP A 160 -10.00 12.02 -5.16
C ASP A 160 -11.37 11.52 -4.72
N SER A 161 -11.66 11.69 -3.43
CA SER A 161 -12.90 11.25 -2.80
C SER A 161 -13.76 12.40 -2.29
N ALA A 162 -13.39 13.66 -2.61
CA ALA A 162 -13.99 14.83 -1.97
C ALA A 162 -14.69 15.80 -2.93
N THR A 163 -14.30 15.86 -4.19
CA THR A 163 -14.78 16.90 -5.15
C THR A 163 -16.29 16.93 -5.27
N LYS A 164 -16.96 15.78 -5.21
CA LYS A 164 -18.45 15.70 -5.30
C LYS A 164 -19.14 15.59 -3.96
N LEU A 165 -18.41 15.54 -2.83
CA LEU A 165 -19.03 15.53 -1.51
C LEU A 165 -19.80 16.83 -1.26
N ASN A 166 -21.08 16.71 -0.93
CA ASN A 166 -21.94 17.80 -0.47
C ASN A 166 -22.18 17.72 1.05
N ASP A 167 -22.86 18.71 1.60
CA ASP A 167 -23.11 18.79 3.05
C ASP A 167 -23.95 17.62 3.58
N GLU A 168 -24.90 17.12 2.78
CA GLU A 168 -25.71 15.97 3.14
C GLU A 168 -24.85 14.70 3.28
N ALA A 169 -23.99 14.43 2.30
CA ALA A 169 -23.07 13.29 2.35
C ALA A 169 -22.11 13.39 3.55
N ARG A 170 -21.55 14.59 3.77
CA ARG A 170 -20.65 14.85 4.93
C ARG A 170 -21.37 14.63 6.26
N LYS A 171 -22.62 15.13 6.37
CA LYS A 171 -23.44 14.91 7.56
C LYS A 171 -23.67 13.42 7.83
N LEU A 172 -24.09 12.65 6.82
CA LEU A 172 -24.35 11.23 6.96
C LEU A 172 -23.09 10.43 7.40
N VAL A 173 -21.90 10.78 6.89
CA VAL A 173 -20.65 10.17 7.35
C VAL A 173 -20.27 10.66 8.75
N GLY A 174 -20.54 11.92 9.08
CA GLY A 174 -20.41 12.45 10.44
C GLY A 174 -21.28 11.71 11.46
N ASP A 175 -22.51 11.32 11.07
CA ASP A 175 -23.44 10.53 11.86
C ASP A 175 -22.97 9.07 12.11
N LEU A 176 -21.99 8.59 11.31
CA LEU A 176 -21.28 7.31 11.53
C LEU A 176 -20.10 7.45 12.52
N GLY A 177 -19.85 8.66 13.05
CA GLY A 177 -18.82 8.93 14.03
C GLY A 177 -17.56 9.61 13.49
N SER A 178 -17.51 10.03 12.22
CA SER A 178 -16.36 10.76 11.66
C SER A 178 -16.24 12.17 12.27
N SER A 179 -15.01 12.55 12.57
CA SER A 179 -14.66 13.91 13.07
C SER A 179 -14.16 14.81 11.95
N SER A 180 -13.52 14.24 10.91
CA SER A 180 -12.78 15.01 9.91
C SER A 180 -13.41 15.04 8.52
N ILE A 181 -14.49 14.29 8.28
CA ILE A 181 -15.16 14.28 6.95
C ILE A 181 -15.60 15.67 6.48
N SER A 182 -15.95 16.57 7.40
CA SER A 182 -16.32 17.95 7.07
C SER A 182 -15.19 18.75 6.43
N SER A 183 -13.94 18.40 6.74
CA SER A 183 -12.74 19.07 6.23
C SER A 183 -12.03 18.32 5.09
N LEU A 184 -12.55 17.16 4.69
CA LEU A 184 -11.98 16.37 3.59
C LEU A 184 -12.04 17.17 2.28
N ALA A 185 -10.89 17.33 1.61
CA ALA A 185 -10.73 18.15 0.43
C ALA A 185 -10.11 17.36 -0.74
N PHE A 186 -9.94 18.05 -1.87
CA PHE A 186 -9.41 17.49 -3.11
C PHE A 186 -8.08 16.76 -2.89
N ARG A 187 -8.05 15.47 -3.23
CA ARG A 187 -6.89 14.58 -3.11
C ARG A 187 -6.33 14.43 -1.69
N ASP A 188 -7.11 14.77 -0.67
CA ASP A 188 -6.75 14.40 0.70
C ASP A 188 -6.76 12.87 0.84
N ASN A 189 -5.87 12.34 1.68
CA ASN A 189 -5.91 10.94 2.05
C ASN A 189 -6.65 10.78 3.38
N TRP A 190 -7.58 9.83 3.43
CA TRP A 190 -8.44 9.64 4.59
C TRP A 190 -8.88 8.17 4.70
N ILE A 191 -8.82 7.64 5.91
CA ILE A 191 -9.35 6.33 6.27
C ILE A 191 -10.16 6.44 7.56
N PHE A 192 -11.22 5.66 7.62
CA PHE A 192 -12.18 5.75 8.70
C PHE A 192 -12.88 4.42 8.96
N VAL A 193 -13.08 4.09 10.24
CA VAL A 193 -13.98 3.03 10.67
C VAL A 193 -14.99 3.62 11.63
N GLY A 194 -16.26 3.49 11.31
CA GLY A 194 -17.36 3.94 12.16
C GLY A 194 -18.48 2.92 12.23
N ALA A 195 -19.58 3.31 12.81
CA ALA A 195 -20.75 2.44 12.90
C ALA A 195 -22.06 3.23 12.85
N LYS A 196 -23.09 2.62 12.24
CA LYS A 196 -24.44 3.17 12.31
C LYS A 196 -25.01 3.04 13.71
N GLY A 197 -25.50 4.17 14.25
CA GLY A 197 -26.02 4.25 15.61
C GLY A 197 -24.94 4.49 16.69
N ILE A 198 -23.69 4.80 16.30
CA ILE A 198 -22.65 5.19 17.24
C ILE A 198 -23.01 6.50 17.94
N GLN A 199 -22.80 6.58 19.27
CA GLN A 199 -23.15 7.76 20.07
C GLN A 199 -21.99 8.73 20.29
N SER A 200 -20.77 8.33 19.95
CA SER A 200 -19.55 9.12 20.11
C SER A 200 -18.73 9.16 18.81
N LYS A 201 -17.73 10.00 18.79
CA LYS A 201 -16.77 9.99 17.67
C LYS A 201 -15.97 8.71 17.68
N SER A 202 -15.71 8.17 16.47
CA SER A 202 -14.89 6.99 16.31
C SER A 202 -13.42 7.31 16.65
N PRO A 203 -12.70 6.42 17.36
CA PRO A 203 -11.26 6.55 17.55
C PRO A 203 -10.46 6.10 16.29
N PHE A 204 -11.11 5.51 15.32
CA PHE A 204 -10.50 4.94 14.13
C PHE A 204 -10.68 5.86 12.92
N GLU A 205 -9.95 6.96 12.90
CA GLU A 205 -9.96 7.92 11.82
C GLU A 205 -8.59 8.55 11.63
N GLN A 206 -8.10 8.61 10.41
CA GLN A 206 -6.86 9.31 10.05
C GLN A 206 -7.10 10.14 8.79
N HIS A 207 -6.49 11.33 8.75
CA HIS A 207 -6.62 12.27 7.64
C HIS A 207 -5.30 12.99 7.40
N ILE A 208 -4.81 12.96 6.16
CA ILE A 208 -3.68 13.77 5.69
C ILE A 208 -4.17 14.68 4.58
N LYS A 209 -3.96 15.99 4.77
CA LYS A 209 -4.33 16.99 3.77
C LYS A 209 -3.36 16.99 2.59
N ASN A 210 -3.90 17.12 1.40
CA ASN A 210 -3.14 17.38 0.19
C ASN A 210 -2.43 18.76 0.31
N ASN A 211 -1.10 18.74 0.29
CA ASN A 211 -0.28 19.93 0.35
C ASN A 211 0.96 19.76 -0.54
N LYS A 212 1.12 20.62 -1.53
CA LYS A 212 2.22 20.58 -2.50
C LYS A 212 3.62 20.49 -1.88
N ASN A 213 3.79 21.05 -0.67
CA ASN A 213 5.09 21.11 0.01
C ASN A 213 5.40 19.87 0.85
N THR A 214 4.39 19.06 1.19
CA THR A 214 4.52 17.90 2.09
C THR A 214 4.05 16.59 1.46
N ASN A 215 3.48 16.64 0.26
CA ASN A 215 3.04 15.44 -0.44
C ASN A 215 4.20 14.46 -0.66
N LYS A 216 3.96 13.20 -0.37
CA LYS A 216 4.89 12.09 -0.61
C LYS A 216 4.98 11.75 -2.11
N TYR A 217 3.87 11.81 -2.79
CA TYR A 217 3.74 11.54 -4.22
C TYR A 217 3.41 12.85 -4.93
N GLU A 218 3.77 12.94 -6.20
CA GLU A 218 3.44 14.11 -7.02
C GLU A 218 1.91 14.33 -7.05
N GLY A 219 1.45 15.39 -6.37
CA GLY A 219 0.03 15.77 -6.30
C GLY A 219 -0.82 15.01 -5.28
N TRP A 220 -0.25 14.08 -4.48
CA TRP A 220 -0.96 13.33 -3.44
C TRP A 220 -0.12 13.15 -2.16
N PRO A 221 -0.76 13.15 -0.97
CA PRO A 221 -0.11 12.80 0.29
C PRO A 221 0.28 11.32 0.34
N GLU A 222 1.00 10.95 1.39
CA GLU A 222 1.37 9.55 1.62
C GLU A 222 0.16 8.67 1.93
N VAL A 223 0.35 7.35 1.80
CA VAL A 223 -0.63 6.33 2.21
C VAL A 223 -0.85 6.40 3.70
N LEU A 224 -2.10 6.27 4.11
CA LEU A 224 -2.50 6.04 5.49
C LEU A 224 -2.67 4.54 5.74
N GLU A 225 -2.18 4.08 6.87
CA GLU A 225 -2.43 2.73 7.37
C GLU A 225 -3.00 2.80 8.78
N MET A 226 -3.98 1.98 9.07
CA MET A 226 -4.60 1.87 10.38
C MET A 226 -4.94 0.41 10.67
N GLU A 227 -4.69 0.00 11.90
CA GLU A 227 -5.04 -1.33 12.40
C GLU A 227 -5.59 -1.23 13.81
N GLY A 228 -6.34 -2.23 14.21
CA GLY A 228 -6.93 -2.24 15.56
C GLY A 228 -7.94 -3.33 15.77
N CYS A 229 -8.67 -3.18 16.89
CA CYS A 229 -9.67 -4.12 17.34
C CYS A 229 -10.98 -3.37 17.60
N ILE A 230 -12.05 -3.74 16.90
CA ILE A 230 -13.37 -3.13 16.99
C ILE A 230 -14.24 -3.96 17.94
N PRO A 231 -14.84 -3.39 18.98
CA PRO A 231 -15.73 -4.15 19.85
C PRO A 231 -16.96 -4.66 19.10
N GLN A 232 -17.35 -5.90 19.39
CA GLN A 232 -18.59 -6.46 18.87
C GLN A 232 -19.80 -5.77 19.49
N LYS A 233 -20.84 -5.54 18.68
CA LYS A 233 -22.13 -5.07 19.18
C LYS A 233 -22.73 -6.14 20.10
N ARG A 234 -23.01 -5.77 21.36
CA ARG A 234 -23.80 -6.57 22.30
C ARG A 234 -25.26 -6.13 22.21
N ASP A 235 -26.17 -7.07 22.41
CA ASP A 235 -27.62 -6.79 22.51
C ASP A 235 -27.93 -6.02 23.79
#